data_63a72d051866ac840ceb33b70c5478fe
#
_entry.id   63a72d051866ac840ceb33b70c5478fe
#
_cell.length_a   1.000
_cell.length_b   1.000
_cell.length_c   1.000
_cell.angle_alpha   90.00
_cell.angle_beta   90.00
_cell.angle_gamma   90.00
#
_symmetry.space_group_name_H-M   'P 1'
#
loop_
_entity.id
_entity.type
_entity.pdbx_description
1 polymer ?
#
loop_
_entity_poly.entity_id
_entity_poly.type
_entity_poly.pdbx_seq_one_letter_code
_entity_poly.pdbx_strand_id
1 'polypeptide(L)' 'MPIPERFLDELIARTDIVDLVGEYVRLTKKGRNYWGLCPFHSEKTPSFSVSPDKQIFKCFGCGKGGG' A
#
# COMPACT_ATOMS: atom_id res chain seq x y z
N MET A 1 4.96 8.76 -7.95
CA MET A 1 4.74 9.95 -7.15
C MET A 1 4.25 9.57 -5.76
N PRO A 2 4.86 10.11 -4.70
CA PRO A 2 4.43 9.72 -3.35
C PRO A 2 3.03 10.21 -3.02
N ILE A 3 2.34 9.42 -2.20
CA ILE A 3 0.98 9.73 -1.76
C ILE A 3 1.06 10.14 -0.30
N PRO A 4 0.39 11.24 0.10
CA PRO A 4 0.32 11.60 1.51
C PRO A 4 -0.39 10.48 2.28
N GLU A 5 0.22 10.02 3.37
CA GLU A 5 -0.32 8.92 4.16
C GLU A 5 -1.74 9.22 4.66
N ARG A 6 -1.93 10.44 5.13
CA ARG A 6 -3.22 10.88 5.63
C ARG A 6 -4.32 10.84 4.57
N PHE A 7 -3.97 11.24 3.34
CA PHE A 7 -4.90 11.20 2.23
C PHE A 7 -5.28 9.77 1.88
N LEU A 8 -4.31 8.87 1.92
CA LEU A 8 -4.53 7.45 1.63
C LEU A 8 -5.48 6.83 2.65
N ASP A 9 -5.31 7.14 3.93
CA ASP A 9 -6.17 6.62 4.98
C ASP A 9 -7.63 7.03 4.78
N GLU A 10 -7.87 8.26 4.38
CA GLU A 10 -9.23 8.73 4.12
C GLU A 10 -9.86 8.02 2.95
N LEU A 11 -9.09 7.76 1.90
CA LEU A 11 -9.59 7.08 0.72
C LEU A 11 -9.87 5.60 0.98
N ILE A 12 -9.04 4.96 1.79
CA ILE A 12 -9.23 3.55 2.14
C ILE A 12 -10.57 3.35 2.85
N ALA A 13 -10.97 4.30 3.67
CA ALA A 13 -12.23 4.21 4.38
C ALA A 13 -13.45 4.15 3.46
N ARG A 14 -13.29 4.54 2.20
CA ARG A 14 -14.37 4.61 1.22
C ARG A 14 -14.20 3.62 0.08
N THR A 15 -13.07 2.96 -0.02
CA THR A 15 -12.73 2.15 -1.18
C THR A 15 -11.90 0.95 -0.73
N ASP A 16 -11.90 -0.12 -1.53
CA ASP A 16 -11.03 -1.25 -1.27
C ASP A 16 -9.57 -0.81 -1.39
N ILE A 17 -8.76 -1.16 -0.40
CA ILE A 17 -7.37 -0.73 -0.33
C ILE A 17 -6.53 -1.22 -1.51
N VAL A 18 -6.80 -2.44 -2.00
CA VAL A 18 -6.05 -2.98 -3.13
C VAL A 18 -6.35 -2.19 -4.40
N ASP A 19 -7.62 -1.88 -4.62
CA ASP A 19 -8.01 -1.09 -5.79
C ASP A 19 -7.42 0.30 -5.73
N LEU A 20 -7.47 0.93 -4.56
CA LEU A 20 -6.96 2.27 -4.40
C LEU A 20 -5.44 2.32 -4.58
N VAL A 21 -4.72 1.48 -3.85
CA VAL A 21 -3.26 1.46 -3.91
C VAL A 21 -2.79 1.03 -5.29
N GLY A 22 -3.50 0.11 -5.91
CA GLY A 22 -3.18 -0.39 -7.23
C GLY A 22 -3.19 0.66 -8.32
N GLU A 23 -3.86 1.80 -8.09
CA GLU A 23 -3.84 2.91 -9.04
C GLU A 23 -2.52 3.67 -9.00
N TYR A 24 -1.79 3.58 -7.90
CA TYR A 24 -0.54 4.31 -7.70
C TYR A 24 0.68 3.42 -7.67
N VAL A 25 0.51 2.17 -7.30
CA VAL A 25 1.60 1.23 -7.11
C VAL A 25 1.27 -0.06 -7.85
N ARG A 26 2.24 -0.59 -8.59
CA ARG A 26 2.07 -1.88 -9.23
C ARG A 26 2.17 -2.96 -8.15
N LEU A 27 1.07 -3.64 -7.90
CA LEU A 27 0.99 -4.67 -6.88
C LEU A 27 1.04 -6.06 -7.50
N THR A 28 1.72 -6.97 -6.83
CA THR A 28 1.80 -8.38 -7.23
C THR A 28 1.25 -9.22 -6.09
N LYS A 29 0.31 -10.09 -6.39
CA LYS A 29 -0.29 -10.95 -5.38
C LYS A 29 0.67 -12.06 -4.97
N LYS A 30 0.87 -12.22 -3.66
CA LYS A 30 1.63 -13.32 -3.08
C LYS A 30 0.87 -13.83 -1.87
N GLY A 31 0.30 -15.04 -1.98
CA GLY A 31 -0.53 -15.58 -0.92
C GLY A 31 -1.78 -14.73 -0.78
N ARG A 32 -2.01 -14.24 0.43
CA ARG A 32 -3.19 -13.43 0.73
C ARG A 32 -2.93 -11.94 0.64
N ASN A 33 -1.69 -11.55 0.43
CA ASN A 33 -1.30 -10.15 0.41
C ASN A 33 -0.81 -9.73 -0.97
N TYR A 34 -0.72 -8.42 -1.16
CA TYR A 34 -0.16 -7.83 -2.35
C TYR A 34 1.11 -7.08 -1.99
N TRP A 35 2.09 -7.13 -2.87
CA TRP A 35 3.41 -6.52 -2.63
C TRP A 35 3.80 -5.61 -3.77
N GLY A 36 4.51 -4.55 -3.44
CA GLY A 36 5.00 -3.60 -4.43
C GLY A 36 6.02 -2.66 -3.85
N LEU A 37 6.39 -1.66 -4.64
CA LEU A 37 7.32 -0.63 -4.19
C LEU A 37 6.56 0.40 -3.39
N CYS A 38 7.18 0.88 -2.30
CA CYS A 38 6.54 1.84 -1.41
C CYS A 38 6.26 3.16 -2.14
N PRO A 39 5.02 3.70 -2.06
CA PRO A 39 4.71 4.96 -2.70
C PRO A 39 5.14 6.19 -1.90
N PHE A 40 5.65 5.97 -0.68
CA PHE A 40 6.05 7.08 0.19
C PHE A 40 7.53 7.45 0.06
N HIS A 41 8.32 6.59 -0.55
CA HIS A 41 9.72 6.85 -0.81
C HIS A 41 10.19 6.03 -1.99
N SER A 42 11.33 6.39 -2.55
CA SER A 42 11.90 5.66 -3.68
C SER A 42 12.68 4.46 -3.18
N GLU A 43 12.38 3.29 -3.74
CA GLU A 43 13.16 2.08 -3.48
C GLU A 43 12.97 1.10 -4.61
N LYS A 44 13.88 0.13 -4.72
CA LYS A 44 13.87 -0.83 -5.80
C LYS A 44 13.36 -2.20 -5.39
N THR A 45 13.26 -2.43 -4.10
CA THR A 45 12.86 -3.73 -3.56
C THR A 45 11.40 -3.68 -3.11
N PRO A 46 10.56 -4.65 -3.49
CA PRO A 46 9.18 -4.68 -3.03
C PRO A 46 9.11 -4.92 -1.53
N SER A 47 8.84 -3.88 -0.77
CA SER A 47 8.72 -3.96 0.67
C SER A 47 7.40 -3.39 1.17
N PHE A 48 6.54 -2.94 0.26
CA PHE A 48 5.24 -2.39 0.60
C PHE A 48 4.20 -3.50 0.49
N SER A 49 3.53 -3.79 1.59
CA SER A 49 2.56 -4.88 1.67
C SER A 49 1.15 -4.33 1.88
N VAL A 50 0.19 -4.91 1.18
CA VAL A 50 -1.22 -4.55 1.31
C VAL A 50 -2.00 -5.80 1.66
N SER A 51 -2.80 -5.73 2.73
CA SER A 51 -3.64 -6.84 3.16
C SER A 51 -5.10 -6.52 2.84
N PRO A 52 -5.69 -7.20 1.84
CA PRO A 52 -7.10 -6.96 1.51
C PRO A 52 -8.06 -7.44 2.58
N ASP A 53 -7.71 -8.51 3.30
CA ASP A 53 -8.57 -9.05 4.36
C ASP A 53 -8.74 -8.05 5.50
N LYS A 54 -7.66 -7.36 5.84
CA LYS A 54 -7.66 -6.40 6.94
C LYS A 54 -7.80 -4.96 6.48
N GLN A 55 -7.74 -4.72 5.17
CA GLN A 55 -7.79 -3.38 4.58
C GLN A 55 -6.73 -2.45 5.17
N ILE A 56 -5.51 -2.99 5.29
CA ILE A 56 -4.37 -2.23 5.81
C ILE A 56 -3.16 -2.37 4.87
N PHE A 57 -2.22 -1.47 5.04
CA PHE A 57 -0.96 -1.53 4.32
C PHE A 57 0.19 -1.30 5.29
N LYS A 58 1.37 -1.77 4.93
CA LYS A 58 2.58 -1.52 5.69
C LYS A 58 3.80 -1.59 4.78
N CYS A 59 4.71 -0.64 4.95
CA CYS A 59 5.99 -0.67 4.28
C CYS A 59 7.06 -1.15 5.25
N PHE A 60 7.66 -2.29 4.96
CA PHE A 60 8.70 -2.84 5.81
C PHE A 60 10.04 -2.12 5.62
N GLY A 61 10.14 -1.28 4.61
CA GLY A 61 11.34 -0.49 4.37
C GLY A 61 11.39 0.78 5.19
N CYS A 62 10.26 1.49 5.33
CA CYS A 62 10.24 2.75 6.06
C CYS A 62 9.35 2.71 7.31
N GLY A 63 8.64 1.62 7.54
CA GLY A 63 7.81 1.47 8.72
C GLY A 63 6.47 2.15 8.69
N LYS A 64 6.12 2.83 7.61
CA LYS A 64 4.81 3.47 7.49
C LYS A 64 3.73 2.42 7.29
N GLY A 65 2.54 2.72 7.81
CA GLY A 65 1.41 1.83 7.66
C GLY A 65 0.11 2.51 8.06
N GLY A 66 -1.01 1.87 7.72
CA GLY A 66 -2.32 2.41 8.03
C GLY A 66 -3.43 1.59 7.40
N GLY A 67 -4.67 2.01 7.62
CA GLY A 67 -5.81 1.31 7.03
C GLY A 67 -7.15 1.77 7.51
#